data_a7a0032681655d93696f6483d4b8ca73
#
_entry.id   a7a0032681655d93696f6483d4b8ca73
#
_cell.length_a   1.000
_cell.length_b   1.000
_cell.length_c   1.000
_cell.angle_alpha   90.00
_cell.angle_beta   90.00
_cell.angle_gamma   90.00
#
_symmetry.space_group_name_H-M   'P 1'
#
loop_
_entity.id
_entity.type
_entity.pdbx_description
1 polymer ?
#
loop_
_entity_poly.entity_id
_entity_poly.type
_entity_poly.pdbx_seq_one_letter_code
_entity_poly.pdbx_strand_id
1 'polypeptide(L)'
;MSTARRQVDLPEVTISESRGIRYLHLDTPWIQGAMRIDDPLDIELEYVQRMMAWMLFREPAVFADTRAVQLGLGAGAITRFCLALGMQTTVVELNPRVVAACRTWFRLPSDTPGLEVLTMDAADFVAEPRRRGSADVLSVDLYDHEAASPVLDSQAFYRGCRDLLADGGVMTVNLFGRDASFDRSHARIAAAFGEAAVHLFKPTREGNVVVLAMKQVTFPEPDELARRAENIQTRWKLPARKWLRMLRLKLEPDPAPLPDLPPA
;
A
#
# COMPACT_ATOMS: atom_id res chain seq x y z
N MET A 1 0.37 32.36 19.17
CA MET A 1 1.79 32.01 19.21
C MET A 1 2.04 31.04 18.07
N SER A 2 2.69 31.52 17.00
CA SER A 2 3.01 30.73 15.83
C SER A 2 4.16 29.77 16.19
N THR A 3 3.85 28.49 16.32
CA THR A 3 4.89 27.45 16.37
C THR A 3 5.56 27.39 15.01
N ALA A 4 6.76 27.92 14.91
CA ALA A 4 7.60 27.77 13.72
C ALA A 4 7.74 26.26 13.44
N ARG A 5 7.11 25.76 12.36
CA ARG A 5 7.37 24.43 11.84
C ARG A 5 8.88 24.35 11.57
N ARG A 6 9.57 23.42 12.25
CA ARG A 6 10.95 23.07 11.87
C ARG A 6 10.92 22.77 10.37
N GLN A 7 11.75 23.49 9.63
CA GLN A 7 11.98 23.18 8.22
C GLN A 7 12.65 21.79 8.19
N VAL A 8 11.88 20.78 7.84
CA VAL A 8 12.40 19.41 7.66
C VAL A 8 13.26 19.49 6.40
N ASP A 9 14.53 19.17 6.53
CA ASP A 9 15.43 19.05 5.38
C ASP A 9 15.01 17.79 4.60
N LEU A 10 14.32 18.00 3.48
CA LEU A 10 13.80 16.92 2.66
C LEU A 10 14.91 16.43 1.70
N PRO A 11 15.04 15.11 1.51
CA PRO A 11 16.10 14.54 0.68
C PRO A 11 16.03 15.03 -0.77
N GLU A 12 17.20 15.13 -1.39
CA GLU A 12 17.31 15.44 -2.81
C GLU A 12 16.91 14.21 -3.66
N VAL A 13 16.26 14.48 -4.78
CA VAL A 13 15.86 13.46 -5.72
C VAL A 13 16.94 13.27 -6.76
N THR A 14 17.40 12.04 -6.92
CA THR A 14 18.28 11.65 -8.04
C THR A 14 17.63 10.54 -8.86
N ILE A 15 17.99 10.51 -10.16
CA ILE A 15 17.42 9.57 -11.13
C ILE A 15 18.55 8.82 -11.80
N SER A 16 18.38 7.52 -11.93
CA SER A 16 19.28 6.68 -12.74
C SER A 16 18.49 5.83 -13.72
N GLU A 17 19.15 5.36 -14.76
CA GLU A 17 18.56 4.47 -15.75
C GLU A 17 19.48 3.27 -16.01
N SER A 18 18.89 2.09 -16.03
CA SER A 18 19.60 0.87 -16.40
C SER A 18 18.65 -0.13 -17.05
N ARG A 19 19.06 -0.71 -18.18
CA ARG A 19 18.33 -1.78 -18.87
C ARG A 19 16.87 -1.45 -19.19
N GLY A 20 16.59 -0.20 -19.57
CA GLY A 20 15.24 0.26 -19.88
C GLY A 20 14.36 0.53 -18.68
N ILE A 21 14.92 0.54 -17.48
CA ILE A 21 14.23 0.87 -16.24
C ILE A 21 14.80 2.19 -15.70
N ARG A 22 13.90 3.09 -15.30
CA ARG A 22 14.23 4.35 -14.63
C ARG A 22 13.96 4.19 -13.15
N TYR A 23 14.91 4.62 -12.31
CA TYR A 23 14.89 4.51 -10.87
C TYR A 23 14.90 5.89 -10.22
N LEU A 24 14.15 6.00 -9.11
CA LEU A 24 14.14 7.16 -8.23
C LEU A 24 14.92 6.84 -6.97
N HIS A 25 15.77 7.76 -6.53
CA HIS A 25 16.57 7.68 -5.31
C HIS A 25 16.38 8.95 -4.47
N LEU A 26 16.56 8.83 -3.14
CA LEU A 26 16.48 9.92 -2.16
C LEU A 26 17.75 9.94 -1.31
N ASP A 27 18.73 10.77 -1.67
CA ASP A 27 20.05 10.92 -1.00
C ASP A 27 20.85 9.63 -0.75
N THR A 28 20.38 8.50 -1.27
CA THR A 28 21.01 7.20 -1.08
C THR A 28 20.99 6.41 -2.38
N PRO A 29 21.82 5.36 -2.51
CA PRO A 29 21.76 4.46 -3.65
C PRO A 29 20.52 3.54 -3.63
N TRP A 30 19.74 3.51 -2.55
CA TRP A 30 18.54 2.68 -2.45
C TRP A 30 17.47 3.13 -3.42
N ILE A 31 16.84 2.16 -4.07
CA ILE A 31 15.74 2.39 -5.02
C ILE A 31 14.46 2.68 -4.22
N GLN A 32 13.93 3.89 -4.40
CA GLN A 32 12.66 4.33 -3.81
C GLN A 32 11.47 4.13 -4.74
N GLY A 33 11.73 3.83 -6.00
CA GLY A 33 10.71 3.53 -6.98
C GLY A 33 11.32 3.28 -8.35
N ALA A 34 10.58 2.60 -9.20
CA ALA A 34 11.02 2.24 -10.55
C ALA A 34 9.89 2.36 -11.57
N MET A 35 10.26 2.56 -12.83
CA MET A 35 9.35 2.58 -13.97
C MET A 35 10.05 2.00 -15.20
N ARG A 36 9.42 1.04 -15.85
CA ARG A 36 9.83 0.64 -17.19
C ARG A 36 9.58 1.78 -18.18
N ILE A 37 10.57 2.10 -18.99
CA ILE A 37 10.49 3.24 -19.91
C ILE A 37 9.56 2.92 -21.08
N ASP A 38 9.60 1.68 -21.54
CA ASP A 38 8.78 1.14 -22.65
C ASP A 38 7.34 0.77 -22.26
N ASP A 39 7.13 0.36 -21.00
CA ASP A 39 5.79 0.05 -20.47
C ASP A 39 5.60 0.64 -19.06
N PRO A 40 5.24 1.91 -18.94
CA PRO A 40 5.13 2.62 -17.66
C PRO A 40 4.04 2.10 -16.72
N LEU A 41 3.13 1.25 -17.22
CA LEU A 41 2.09 0.61 -16.41
C LEU A 41 2.53 -0.74 -15.86
N ASP A 42 3.58 -1.35 -16.42
CA ASP A 42 4.18 -2.56 -15.86
C ASP A 42 4.89 -2.23 -14.55
N ILE A 43 4.42 -2.82 -13.45
CA ILE A 43 4.96 -2.57 -12.11
C ILE A 43 6.23 -3.39 -11.93
N GLU A 44 7.38 -2.74 -11.93
CA GLU A 44 8.69 -3.38 -11.90
C GLU A 44 9.03 -4.01 -10.53
N LEU A 45 8.77 -3.30 -9.43
CA LEU A 45 9.18 -3.73 -8.09
C LEU A 45 8.22 -4.75 -7.50
N GLU A 46 8.74 -5.90 -7.03
CA GLU A 46 7.94 -6.99 -6.52
C GLU A 46 7.04 -6.60 -5.34
N TYR A 47 7.55 -5.78 -4.40
CA TYR A 47 6.74 -5.35 -3.27
C TYR A 47 5.57 -4.45 -3.72
N VAL A 48 5.79 -3.59 -4.70
CA VAL A 48 4.73 -2.73 -5.28
C VAL A 48 3.67 -3.58 -5.97
N GLN A 49 4.08 -4.62 -6.71
CA GLN A 49 3.13 -5.59 -7.27
C GLN A 49 2.27 -6.22 -6.15
N ARG A 50 2.88 -6.63 -5.04
CA ARG A 50 2.16 -7.21 -3.89
C ARG A 50 1.24 -6.21 -3.20
N MET A 51 1.57 -4.92 -3.20
CA MET A 51 0.68 -3.88 -2.69
C MET A 51 -0.61 -3.76 -3.50
N MET A 52 -0.65 -4.27 -4.73
CA MET A 52 -1.88 -4.37 -5.54
C MET A 52 -2.78 -5.55 -5.15
N ALA A 53 -2.44 -6.33 -4.14
CA ALA A 53 -3.21 -7.51 -3.74
C ALA A 53 -4.61 -7.19 -3.18
N TRP A 54 -4.92 -5.92 -2.88
CA TRP A 54 -6.29 -5.47 -2.60
C TRP A 54 -7.27 -5.87 -3.72
N MET A 55 -6.78 -6.01 -4.96
CA MET A 55 -7.58 -6.45 -6.12
C MET A 55 -8.21 -7.85 -5.94
N LEU A 56 -7.64 -8.71 -5.08
CA LEU A 56 -8.21 -10.01 -4.75
C LEU A 56 -9.52 -9.89 -3.93
N PHE A 57 -9.70 -8.78 -3.22
CA PHE A 57 -10.78 -8.55 -2.26
C PHE A 57 -11.85 -7.58 -2.78
N ARG A 58 -11.69 -7.09 -4.00
CA ARG A 58 -12.68 -6.24 -4.68
C ARG A 58 -13.03 -6.82 -6.05
N GLU A 59 -14.29 -6.66 -6.45
CA GLU A 59 -14.72 -7.09 -7.78
C GLU A 59 -14.11 -6.19 -8.86
N PRO A 60 -13.59 -6.75 -9.95
CA PRO A 60 -13.03 -5.96 -11.05
C PRO A 60 -14.02 -4.98 -11.68
N ALA A 61 -15.32 -5.29 -11.63
CA ALA A 61 -16.36 -4.43 -12.21
C ALA A 61 -16.49 -3.08 -11.49
N VAL A 62 -16.07 -2.98 -10.22
CA VAL A 62 -16.16 -1.73 -9.42
C VAL A 62 -14.84 -0.98 -9.34
N PHE A 63 -13.78 -1.38 -10.06
CA PHE A 63 -12.49 -0.70 -9.96
C PHE A 63 -12.58 0.76 -10.37
N ALA A 64 -13.32 1.09 -11.44
CA ALA A 64 -13.47 2.47 -11.90
C ALA A 64 -14.21 3.36 -10.88
N ASP A 65 -15.06 2.79 -10.03
CA ASP A 65 -15.79 3.51 -8.98
C ASP A 65 -15.04 3.50 -7.64
N THR A 66 -13.81 2.95 -7.61
CA THR A 66 -13.01 2.81 -6.40
C THR A 66 -12.21 4.08 -6.11
N ARG A 67 -12.24 4.53 -4.85
CA ARG A 67 -11.46 5.64 -4.35
C ARG A 67 -10.15 5.12 -3.76
N ALA A 68 -9.04 5.40 -4.42
CA ALA A 68 -7.71 5.03 -3.96
C ALA A 68 -7.03 6.20 -3.27
N VAL A 69 -6.40 5.93 -2.13
CA VAL A 69 -5.49 6.86 -1.47
C VAL A 69 -4.11 6.20 -1.40
N GLN A 70 -3.08 6.95 -1.77
CA GLN A 70 -1.69 6.54 -1.66
C GLN A 70 -0.94 7.51 -0.74
N LEU A 71 -0.32 6.99 0.31
CA LEU A 71 0.58 7.71 1.21
C LEU A 71 2.02 7.33 0.83
N GLY A 72 2.78 8.32 0.36
CA GLY A 72 4.07 8.14 -0.30
C GLY A 72 3.93 7.84 -1.80
N LEU A 73 4.52 8.71 -2.63
CA LEU A 73 4.38 8.62 -4.11
C LEU A 73 5.38 7.63 -4.73
N GLY A 74 6.62 7.57 -4.20
CA GLY A 74 7.70 6.84 -4.84
C GLY A 74 7.88 7.30 -6.30
N ALA A 75 8.05 6.38 -7.24
CA ALA A 75 8.08 6.67 -8.68
C ALA A 75 6.68 6.70 -9.32
N GLY A 76 5.61 6.76 -8.55
CA GLY A 76 4.21 6.87 -9.02
C GLY A 76 3.66 5.61 -9.69
N ALA A 77 4.23 4.43 -9.44
CA ALA A 77 3.80 3.18 -10.07
C ALA A 77 2.36 2.81 -9.69
N ILE A 78 2.02 2.81 -8.40
CA ILE A 78 0.66 2.54 -7.90
C ILE A 78 -0.32 3.56 -8.47
N THR A 79 0.04 4.86 -8.42
CA THR A 79 -0.81 5.95 -8.92
C THR A 79 -1.15 5.76 -10.39
N ARG A 80 -0.13 5.55 -11.25
CA ARG A 80 -0.37 5.34 -12.70
C ARG A 80 -1.25 4.12 -12.95
N PHE A 81 -1.04 3.05 -12.20
CA PHE A 81 -1.84 1.83 -12.35
C PHE A 81 -3.29 2.06 -11.92
N CYS A 82 -3.55 2.71 -10.78
CA CYS A 82 -4.90 3.06 -10.32
C CYS A 82 -5.62 3.95 -11.32
N LEU A 83 -4.94 4.95 -11.89
CA LEU A 83 -5.50 5.81 -12.94
C LEU A 83 -5.87 5.01 -14.21
N ALA A 84 -5.02 4.06 -14.61
CA ALA A 84 -5.31 3.19 -15.75
C ALA A 84 -6.52 2.26 -15.52
N LEU A 85 -6.85 1.97 -14.25
CA LEU A 85 -8.08 1.28 -13.85
C LEU A 85 -9.31 2.20 -13.83
N GLY A 86 -9.14 3.51 -14.05
CA GLY A 86 -10.22 4.50 -13.98
C GLY A 86 -10.55 4.98 -12.55
N MET A 87 -9.71 4.63 -11.57
CA MET A 87 -9.98 4.93 -10.15
C MET A 87 -9.81 6.42 -9.83
N GLN A 88 -10.61 6.91 -8.88
CA GLN A 88 -10.40 8.20 -8.24
C GLN A 88 -9.20 8.09 -7.29
N THR A 89 -8.11 8.78 -7.60
CA THR A 89 -6.83 8.59 -6.91
C THR A 89 -6.36 9.87 -6.21
N THR A 90 -6.19 9.82 -4.90
CA THR A 90 -5.55 10.87 -4.10
C THR A 90 -4.18 10.39 -3.64
N VAL A 91 -3.15 11.19 -3.87
CA VAL A 91 -1.77 10.89 -3.47
C VAL A 91 -1.31 11.93 -2.45
N VAL A 92 -0.68 11.48 -1.38
CA VAL A 92 -0.06 12.33 -0.37
C VAL A 92 1.44 12.08 -0.38
N GLU A 93 2.20 13.12 -0.69
CA GLU A 93 3.67 13.08 -0.73
C GLU A 93 4.23 14.27 0.04
N LEU A 94 5.19 14.01 0.92
CA LEU A 94 5.79 15.06 1.75
C LEU A 94 6.78 15.91 0.94
N ASN A 95 7.53 15.27 0.02
CA ASN A 95 8.62 15.90 -0.71
C ASN A 95 8.14 16.46 -2.08
N PRO A 96 8.02 17.78 -2.26
CA PRO A 96 7.60 18.37 -3.53
C PRO A 96 8.58 18.07 -4.68
N ARG A 97 9.86 17.77 -4.39
CA ARG A 97 10.84 17.35 -5.40
C ARG A 97 10.49 16.00 -6.00
N VAL A 98 9.96 15.07 -5.19
CA VAL A 98 9.45 13.77 -5.66
C VAL A 98 8.28 13.98 -6.62
N VAL A 99 7.32 14.82 -6.26
CA VAL A 99 6.18 15.15 -7.15
C VAL A 99 6.66 15.73 -8.48
N ALA A 100 7.59 16.70 -8.42
CA ALA A 100 8.16 17.32 -9.63
C ALA A 100 8.91 16.31 -10.51
N ALA A 101 9.73 15.44 -9.89
CA ALA A 101 10.44 14.39 -10.59
C ALA A 101 9.48 13.37 -11.24
N CYS A 102 8.40 12.99 -10.53
CA CYS A 102 7.41 12.08 -11.07
C CYS A 102 6.69 12.65 -12.28
N ARG A 103 6.33 13.93 -12.25
CA ARG A 103 5.72 14.62 -13.40
C ARG A 103 6.66 14.74 -14.58
N THR A 104 7.93 15.03 -14.33
CA THR A 104 8.93 15.24 -15.39
C THR A 104 9.44 13.93 -15.98
N TRP A 105 9.70 12.93 -15.16
CA TRP A 105 10.46 11.75 -15.55
C TRP A 105 9.69 10.44 -15.48
N PHE A 106 8.66 10.33 -14.62
CA PHE A 106 7.93 9.09 -14.37
C PHE A 106 6.49 9.13 -14.90
N ARG A 107 6.22 10.00 -15.87
CA ARG A 107 4.91 10.08 -16.56
C ARG A 107 3.71 10.21 -15.62
N LEU A 108 3.88 10.82 -14.46
CA LEU A 108 2.77 11.18 -13.61
C LEU A 108 2.01 12.34 -14.28
N PRO A 109 0.72 12.23 -14.58
CA PRO A 109 -0.03 13.31 -15.18
C PRO A 109 -0.21 14.50 -14.22
N SER A 110 -0.58 15.66 -14.74
CA SER A 110 -1.10 16.77 -13.93
C SER A 110 -2.39 16.37 -13.24
N ASP A 111 -2.77 17.12 -12.20
CA ASP A 111 -4.02 16.86 -11.51
C ASP A 111 -5.21 16.98 -12.48
N THR A 112 -6.14 16.07 -12.32
CA THR A 112 -7.36 15.94 -13.13
C THR A 112 -8.52 15.60 -12.20
N PRO A 113 -9.77 15.56 -12.66
CA PRO A 113 -10.86 15.07 -11.82
C PRO A 113 -10.65 13.67 -11.24
N GLY A 114 -9.79 12.83 -11.85
CA GLY A 114 -9.45 11.48 -11.38
C GLY A 114 -8.15 11.41 -10.57
N LEU A 115 -7.36 12.50 -10.47
CA LEU A 115 -6.09 12.53 -9.75
C LEU A 115 -5.92 13.83 -8.96
N GLU A 116 -5.69 13.71 -7.66
CA GLU A 116 -5.27 14.78 -6.77
C GLU A 116 -3.93 14.43 -6.13
N VAL A 117 -2.91 15.29 -6.25
CA VAL A 117 -1.61 15.13 -5.60
C VAL A 117 -1.41 16.23 -4.56
N LEU A 118 -1.37 15.84 -3.28
CA LEU A 118 -1.24 16.73 -2.14
C LEU A 118 0.19 16.67 -1.58
N THR A 119 0.83 17.85 -1.51
CA THR A 119 2.13 17.96 -0.83
C THR A 119 1.90 18.26 0.64
N MET A 120 1.88 17.24 1.47
CA MET A 120 1.64 17.37 2.91
C MET A 120 2.11 16.13 3.68
N ASP A 121 2.14 16.22 5.00
CA ASP A 121 2.44 15.10 5.89
C ASP A 121 1.29 14.08 5.89
N ALA A 122 1.64 12.80 5.73
CA ALA A 122 0.66 11.71 5.73
C ALA A 122 -0.06 11.57 7.09
N ALA A 123 0.62 11.89 8.22
CA ALA A 123 0.00 11.87 9.54
C ALA A 123 -1.06 12.97 9.67
N ASP A 124 -0.78 14.17 9.16
CA ASP A 124 -1.76 15.26 9.13
C ASP A 124 -2.96 14.87 8.26
N PHE A 125 -2.71 14.24 7.10
CA PHE A 125 -3.77 13.81 6.18
C PHE A 125 -4.74 12.80 6.82
N VAL A 126 -4.22 11.74 7.44
CA VAL A 126 -5.08 10.71 8.05
C VAL A 126 -5.77 11.17 9.33
N ALA A 127 -5.26 12.25 9.96
CA ALA A 127 -5.87 12.85 11.14
C ALA A 127 -7.08 13.75 10.84
N GLU A 128 -7.30 14.13 9.56
CA GLU A 128 -8.42 15.00 9.18
C GLU A 128 -9.78 14.30 9.33
N PRO A 129 -10.69 14.76 10.24
CA PRO A 129 -11.98 14.08 10.46
C PRO A 129 -12.87 14.01 9.21
N ARG A 130 -12.74 15.00 8.33
CA ARG A 130 -13.52 15.07 7.06
C ARG A 130 -13.20 13.96 6.07
N ARG A 131 -12.06 13.27 6.25
CA ARG A 131 -11.61 12.20 5.36
C ARG A 131 -12.04 10.80 5.79
N ARG A 132 -12.76 10.68 6.91
CA ARG A 132 -13.26 9.38 7.37
C ARG A 132 -14.15 8.72 6.33
N GLY A 133 -13.89 7.45 6.05
CA GLY A 133 -14.62 6.67 5.05
C GLY A 133 -14.46 7.16 3.61
N SER A 134 -13.43 7.96 3.32
CA SER A 134 -13.22 8.53 1.98
C SER A 134 -12.41 7.64 1.05
N ALA A 135 -11.80 6.54 1.52
CA ALA A 135 -11.00 5.62 0.72
C ALA A 135 -11.58 4.20 0.75
N ASP A 136 -11.57 3.55 -0.39
CA ASP A 136 -11.88 2.12 -0.53
C ASP A 136 -10.61 1.28 -0.55
N VAL A 137 -9.51 1.88 -1.03
CA VAL A 137 -8.17 1.29 -1.05
C VAL A 137 -7.18 2.31 -0.53
N LEU A 138 -6.31 1.88 0.40
CA LEU A 138 -5.25 2.69 0.96
C LEU A 138 -3.91 1.97 0.78
N SER A 139 -2.98 2.60 0.06
CA SER A 139 -1.60 2.12 -0.07
C SER A 139 -0.67 2.99 0.77
N VAL A 140 0.07 2.39 1.71
CA VAL A 140 1.02 3.07 2.60
C VAL A 140 2.42 2.60 2.24
N ASP A 141 3.20 3.47 1.59
CA ASP A 141 4.57 3.22 1.16
C ASP A 141 5.44 4.42 1.58
N LEU A 142 5.58 4.57 2.89
CA LEU A 142 6.30 5.67 3.51
C LEU A 142 7.69 5.16 3.92
N TYR A 143 8.71 5.71 3.26
CA TYR A 143 10.10 5.38 3.56
C TYR A 143 10.77 6.52 4.33
N ASP A 144 11.50 6.18 5.40
CA ASP A 144 12.41 7.04 6.10
C ASP A 144 13.79 6.36 6.24
N HIS A 145 14.87 7.12 6.00
CA HIS A 145 16.26 6.64 6.08
C HIS A 145 16.64 6.11 7.45
N GLU A 146 15.94 6.54 8.50
CA GLU A 146 16.23 6.23 9.91
C GLU A 146 15.22 5.26 10.52
N ALA A 147 14.55 4.42 9.72
CA ALA A 147 13.50 3.50 10.15
C ALA A 147 12.30 4.19 10.81
N ALA A 148 11.42 4.73 9.98
CA ALA A 148 10.10 5.27 10.28
C ALA A 148 10.11 6.52 11.20
N SER A 149 9.69 7.65 10.67
CA SER A 149 9.29 8.76 11.54
C SER A 149 8.40 8.22 12.66
N PRO A 150 8.72 8.43 13.94
CA PRO A 150 7.97 7.84 15.06
C PRO A 150 6.47 8.14 15.01
N VAL A 151 6.08 9.22 14.31
CA VAL A 151 4.69 9.63 14.13
C VAL A 151 4.00 8.74 13.10
N LEU A 152 4.67 8.42 11.98
CA LEU A 152 4.13 7.60 10.90
C LEU A 152 4.05 6.10 11.25
N ASP A 153 4.79 5.66 12.28
CA ASP A 153 4.66 4.32 12.84
C ASP A 153 3.98 4.36 14.21
N SER A 154 3.00 5.24 14.42
CA SER A 154 2.26 5.34 15.68
C SER A 154 0.92 4.61 15.62
N GLN A 155 0.41 4.20 16.80
CA GLN A 155 -0.94 3.63 16.90
C GLN A 155 -2.01 4.65 16.43
N ALA A 156 -1.79 5.94 16.65
CA ALA A 156 -2.68 7.00 16.21
C ALA A 156 -2.73 7.08 14.68
N PHE A 157 -1.58 6.96 14.02
CA PHE A 157 -1.50 6.93 12.56
C PHE A 157 -2.29 5.76 11.96
N TYR A 158 -2.08 4.53 12.45
CA TYR A 158 -2.80 3.36 11.92
C TYR A 158 -4.30 3.38 12.24
N ARG A 159 -4.72 3.98 13.37
CA ARG A 159 -6.15 4.26 13.61
C ARG A 159 -6.69 5.26 12.59
N GLY A 160 -5.96 6.34 12.29
CA GLY A 160 -6.30 7.28 11.25
C GLY A 160 -6.42 6.62 9.87
N CYS A 161 -5.49 5.73 9.53
CA CYS A 161 -5.56 4.92 8.29
C CYS A 161 -6.84 4.05 8.24
N ARG A 162 -7.19 3.40 9.37
CA ARG A 162 -8.42 2.62 9.45
C ARG A 162 -9.67 3.50 9.34
N ASP A 163 -9.68 4.67 9.99
CA ASP A 163 -10.81 5.60 9.93
C ASP A 163 -10.99 6.20 8.54
N LEU A 164 -9.90 6.40 7.80
CA LEU A 164 -9.90 6.86 6.41
C LEU A 164 -10.61 5.86 5.48
N LEU A 165 -10.50 4.56 5.75
CA LEU A 165 -11.15 3.53 4.96
C LEU A 165 -12.67 3.55 5.15
N ALA A 166 -13.40 3.39 4.05
CA ALA A 166 -14.80 2.99 4.08
C ALA A 166 -14.96 1.55 4.60
N ASP A 167 -16.16 1.15 4.98
CA ASP A 167 -16.45 -0.24 5.29
C ASP A 167 -16.26 -1.10 4.02
N GLY A 168 -15.63 -2.26 4.16
CA GLY A 168 -15.16 -3.07 3.04
C GLY A 168 -13.83 -2.59 2.44
N GLY A 169 -13.19 -1.58 3.03
CA GLY A 169 -11.92 -1.04 2.53
C GLY A 169 -10.70 -1.88 2.90
N VAL A 170 -9.65 -1.81 2.05
CA VAL A 170 -8.41 -2.57 2.20
C VAL A 170 -7.22 -1.62 2.24
N MET A 171 -6.37 -1.78 3.26
CA MET A 171 -5.07 -1.13 3.33
C MET A 171 -3.96 -2.12 2.99
N THR A 172 -2.98 -1.66 2.21
CA THR A 172 -1.70 -2.34 2.00
C THR A 172 -0.57 -1.47 2.53
N VAL A 173 0.33 -2.05 3.31
CA VAL A 173 1.48 -1.33 3.89
C VAL A 173 2.76 -2.04 3.50
N ASN A 174 3.75 -1.30 3.01
CA ASN A 174 5.10 -1.79 2.81
C ASN A 174 5.91 -1.59 4.09
N LEU A 175 6.39 -2.68 4.68
CA LEU A 175 7.28 -2.69 5.85
C LEU A 175 8.60 -3.37 5.51
N PHE A 176 9.67 -3.02 6.22
CA PHE A 176 10.95 -3.71 6.08
C PHE A 176 11.03 -4.84 7.10
N GLY A 177 10.88 -6.09 6.64
CA GLY A 177 10.66 -7.27 7.49
C GLY A 177 11.89 -7.83 8.19
N ARG A 178 13.06 -7.21 8.00
CA ARG A 178 14.33 -7.62 8.65
C ARG A 178 14.74 -6.72 9.80
N ASP A 179 13.96 -5.69 10.08
CA ASP A 179 14.24 -4.72 11.13
C ASP A 179 13.42 -5.06 12.39
N ALA A 180 13.97 -4.77 13.57
CA ALA A 180 13.28 -4.87 14.86
C ALA A 180 12.02 -3.97 14.94
N SER A 181 11.89 -2.99 14.04
CA SER A 181 10.70 -2.17 13.90
C SER A 181 9.49 -2.93 13.34
N PHE A 182 9.71 -4.02 12.57
CA PHE A 182 8.64 -4.77 11.93
C PHE A 182 7.58 -5.29 12.90
N ASP A 183 8.02 -5.97 13.96
CA ASP A 183 7.09 -6.54 14.97
C ASP A 183 6.27 -5.44 15.65
N ARG A 184 6.90 -4.29 15.90
CA ARG A 184 6.23 -3.13 16.49
C ARG A 184 5.20 -2.52 15.56
N SER A 185 5.54 -2.33 14.29
CA SER A 185 4.62 -1.79 13.28
C SER A 185 3.46 -2.76 13.05
N HIS A 186 3.75 -4.06 12.92
CA HIS A 186 2.73 -5.09 12.79
C HIS A 186 1.76 -5.11 13.99
N ALA A 187 2.29 -5.06 15.23
CA ALA A 187 1.46 -5.00 16.43
C ALA A 187 0.55 -3.75 16.47
N ARG A 188 1.02 -2.61 16.00
CA ARG A 188 0.23 -1.36 15.92
C ARG A 188 -0.86 -1.44 14.85
N ILE A 189 -0.58 -2.05 13.70
CA ILE A 189 -1.58 -2.31 12.67
C ILE A 189 -2.64 -3.27 13.23
N ALA A 190 -2.22 -4.36 13.86
CA ALA A 190 -3.14 -5.34 14.47
C ALA A 190 -3.98 -4.71 15.59
N ALA A 191 -3.41 -3.82 16.40
CA ALA A 191 -4.17 -3.09 17.42
C ALA A 191 -5.19 -2.10 16.84
N ALA A 192 -4.96 -1.58 15.63
CA ALA A 192 -5.89 -0.68 14.96
C ALA A 192 -7.01 -1.42 14.22
N PHE A 193 -6.70 -2.51 13.52
CA PHE A 193 -7.62 -3.23 12.63
C PHE A 193 -8.26 -4.48 13.27
N GLY A 194 -7.65 -5.04 14.30
CA GLY A 194 -7.93 -6.36 14.86
C GLY A 194 -7.03 -7.44 14.23
N GLU A 195 -6.57 -8.38 15.06
CA GLU A 195 -5.64 -9.45 14.66
C GLU A 195 -6.14 -10.29 13.47
N ALA A 196 -7.43 -10.63 13.45
CA ALA A 196 -8.04 -11.43 12.40
C ALA A 196 -8.11 -10.69 11.05
N ALA A 197 -8.06 -9.37 11.06
CA ALA A 197 -8.15 -8.53 9.85
C ALA A 197 -6.78 -8.20 9.24
N VAL A 198 -5.67 -8.73 9.79
CA VAL A 198 -4.32 -8.40 9.35
C VAL A 198 -3.61 -9.64 8.81
N HIS A 199 -3.17 -9.56 7.56
CA HIS A 199 -2.56 -10.67 6.83
C HIS A 199 -1.21 -10.26 6.25
N LEU A 200 -0.26 -11.20 6.22
CA LEU A 200 1.12 -10.93 5.83
C LEU A 200 1.49 -11.69 4.55
N PHE A 201 2.17 -10.99 3.65
CA PHE A 201 2.96 -11.67 2.63
C PHE A 201 4.25 -12.23 3.22
N LYS A 202 4.78 -13.27 2.58
CA LYS A 202 6.16 -13.68 2.83
C LYS A 202 7.11 -12.54 2.44
N PRO A 203 8.27 -12.37 3.11
CA PRO A 203 9.24 -11.35 2.71
C PRO A 203 9.63 -11.46 1.22
N THR A 204 9.89 -10.33 0.57
CA THR A 204 10.56 -10.32 -0.73
C THR A 204 12.04 -10.65 -0.56
N ARG A 205 12.74 -10.85 -1.67
CA ARG A 205 14.20 -11.09 -1.65
C ARG A 205 14.94 -9.89 -1.04
N GLU A 206 14.48 -8.69 -1.29
CA GLU A 206 15.03 -7.41 -0.79
C GLU A 206 14.71 -7.19 0.69
N GLY A 207 13.75 -7.91 1.24
CA GLY A 207 13.38 -7.86 2.66
C GLY A 207 12.08 -7.13 2.95
N ASN A 208 11.37 -6.62 1.94
CA ASN A 208 10.06 -6.00 2.12
C ASN A 208 9.00 -7.03 2.53
N VAL A 209 8.14 -6.67 3.44
CA VAL A 209 6.94 -7.42 3.80
C VAL A 209 5.73 -6.53 3.56
N VAL A 210 4.85 -6.96 2.67
CA VAL A 210 3.58 -6.27 2.48
C VAL A 210 2.56 -6.83 3.46
N VAL A 211 1.93 -5.93 4.21
CA VAL A 211 0.85 -6.22 5.16
C VAL A 211 -0.46 -5.78 4.53
N LEU A 212 -1.47 -6.66 4.54
CA LEU A 212 -2.86 -6.29 4.25
C LEU A 212 -3.61 -6.13 5.58
N ALA A 213 -4.35 -5.03 5.71
CA ALA A 213 -5.25 -4.81 6.81
C ALA A 213 -6.63 -4.42 6.25
N MET A 214 -7.67 -5.04 6.75
CA MET A 214 -9.01 -4.98 6.17
C MET A 214 -10.02 -4.41 7.16
N LYS A 215 -10.86 -3.51 6.68
CA LYS A 215 -11.95 -2.97 7.50
C LYS A 215 -13.26 -3.60 7.06
N GLN A 216 -13.82 -4.50 7.89
CA GLN A 216 -15.10 -5.17 7.65
C GLN A 216 -15.20 -5.86 6.27
N VAL A 217 -14.11 -6.50 5.84
CA VAL A 217 -14.07 -7.26 4.59
C VAL A 217 -14.52 -8.70 4.86
N THR A 218 -15.52 -9.16 4.12
CA THR A 218 -15.82 -10.58 4.05
C THR A 218 -14.83 -11.25 3.11
N PHE A 219 -14.15 -12.28 3.58
CA PHE A 219 -13.23 -13.05 2.73
C PHE A 219 -14.02 -13.76 1.63
N PRO A 220 -13.60 -13.62 0.37
CA PRO A 220 -14.14 -14.44 -0.70
C PRO A 220 -13.79 -15.91 -0.48
N GLU A 221 -14.65 -16.79 -0.94
CA GLU A 221 -14.39 -18.22 -0.94
C GLU A 221 -13.11 -18.56 -1.73
N PRO A 222 -12.40 -19.65 -1.40
CA PRO A 222 -11.13 -20.00 -2.04
C PRO A 222 -11.21 -20.07 -3.58
N ASP A 223 -12.28 -20.63 -4.14
CA ASP A 223 -12.49 -20.71 -5.58
C ASP A 223 -12.66 -19.33 -6.21
N GLU A 224 -13.34 -18.43 -5.52
CA GLU A 224 -13.51 -17.06 -5.94
C GLU A 224 -12.18 -16.30 -5.93
N LEU A 225 -11.38 -16.46 -4.87
CA LEU A 225 -10.03 -15.88 -4.81
C LEU A 225 -9.15 -16.41 -5.95
N ALA A 226 -9.22 -17.69 -6.24
CA ALA A 226 -8.48 -18.31 -7.35
C ALA A 226 -8.93 -17.74 -8.70
N ARG A 227 -10.23 -17.58 -8.93
CA ARG A 227 -10.81 -16.98 -10.12
C ARG A 227 -10.37 -15.51 -10.28
N ARG A 228 -10.40 -14.73 -9.21
CA ARG A 228 -9.93 -13.34 -9.21
C ARG A 228 -8.44 -13.25 -9.50
N ALA A 229 -7.64 -14.09 -8.89
CA ALA A 229 -6.20 -14.13 -9.13
C ALA A 229 -5.86 -14.45 -10.60
N GLU A 230 -6.61 -15.40 -11.21
CA GLU A 230 -6.50 -15.71 -12.63
C GLU A 230 -6.82 -14.53 -13.52
N ASN A 231 -7.93 -13.85 -13.25
CA ASN A 231 -8.36 -12.66 -13.99
C ASN A 231 -7.33 -11.54 -13.88
N ILE A 232 -6.84 -11.25 -12.67
CA ILE A 232 -5.83 -10.23 -12.42
C ILE A 232 -4.56 -10.54 -13.22
N GLN A 233 -4.08 -11.78 -13.16
CA GLN A 233 -2.87 -12.19 -13.86
C GLN A 233 -3.01 -12.10 -15.37
N THR A 234 -4.12 -12.53 -15.91
CA THR A 234 -4.37 -12.52 -17.37
C THR A 234 -4.55 -11.09 -17.89
N ARG A 235 -5.31 -10.26 -17.18
CA ARG A 235 -5.69 -8.93 -17.67
C ARG A 235 -4.62 -7.88 -17.43
N TRP A 236 -3.94 -7.93 -16.28
CA TRP A 236 -2.99 -6.89 -15.85
C TRP A 236 -1.55 -7.39 -15.67
N LYS A 237 -1.27 -8.64 -16.03
CA LYS A 237 0.07 -9.27 -15.96
C LYS A 237 0.68 -9.30 -14.54
N LEU A 238 -0.09 -8.99 -13.50
CA LEU A 238 0.36 -9.07 -12.11
C LEU A 238 0.39 -10.53 -11.63
N PRO A 239 1.40 -10.97 -10.84
CA PRO A 239 1.57 -12.37 -10.47
C PRO A 239 0.60 -12.84 -9.36
N ALA A 240 -0.70 -12.58 -9.52
CA ALA A 240 -1.71 -12.74 -8.49
C ALA A 240 -1.89 -14.20 -8.02
N ARG A 241 -1.66 -15.19 -8.89
CA ARG A 241 -1.65 -16.62 -8.48
C ARG A 241 -0.54 -16.92 -7.45
N LYS A 242 0.62 -16.21 -7.56
CA LYS A 242 1.69 -16.35 -6.57
C LYS A 242 1.29 -15.69 -5.25
N TRP A 243 0.50 -14.62 -5.29
CA TRP A 243 0.08 -13.91 -4.09
C TRP A 243 -0.72 -14.81 -3.15
N LEU A 244 -1.68 -15.59 -3.67
CA LEU A 244 -2.46 -16.53 -2.86
C LEU A 244 -1.57 -17.53 -2.12
N ARG A 245 -0.48 -18.01 -2.74
CA ARG A 245 0.45 -18.96 -2.10
C ARG A 245 1.36 -18.31 -1.06
N MET A 246 1.64 -17.00 -1.23
CA MET A 246 2.56 -16.28 -0.35
C MET A 246 1.85 -15.58 0.79
N LEU A 247 0.57 -15.26 0.60
CA LEU A 247 -0.22 -14.56 1.60
C LEU A 247 -0.45 -15.51 2.79
N ARG A 248 -0.01 -15.08 3.96
CA ARG A 248 -0.25 -15.79 5.22
C ARG A 248 -1.62 -15.36 5.73
N LEU A 249 -2.67 -16.05 5.27
CA LEU A 249 -3.99 -15.87 5.83
C LEU A 249 -4.02 -16.50 7.23
N LYS A 250 -4.45 -15.73 8.22
CA LYS A 250 -4.84 -16.32 9.50
C LYS A 250 -6.20 -16.97 9.26
N LEU A 251 -6.18 -18.26 8.95
CA LEU A 251 -7.39 -19.06 9.01
C LEU A 251 -7.90 -19.03 10.46
N GLU A 252 -9.20 -18.96 10.64
CA GLU A 252 -9.77 -19.18 11.97
C GLU A 252 -9.20 -20.47 12.54
N PRO A 253 -8.80 -20.48 13.83
CA PRO A 253 -8.30 -21.73 14.44
C PRO A 253 -9.34 -22.82 14.22
N ASP A 254 -8.88 -23.99 13.80
CA ASP A 254 -9.70 -25.20 13.66
C ASP A 254 -10.67 -25.28 14.86
N PRO A 255 -11.97 -25.50 14.64
CA PRO A 255 -12.90 -25.63 15.74
C PRO A 255 -12.33 -26.68 16.71
N ALA A 256 -12.24 -26.31 17.99
CA ALA A 256 -11.69 -27.16 19.02
C ALA A 256 -12.25 -28.59 18.87
N PRO A 257 -11.40 -29.63 18.98
CA PRO A 257 -11.86 -31.01 18.86
C PRO A 257 -13.06 -31.19 19.80
N LEU A 258 -14.13 -31.76 19.24
CA LEU A 258 -15.33 -32.07 20.02
C LEU A 258 -14.92 -32.85 21.27
N PRO A 259 -15.41 -32.48 22.47
CA PRO A 259 -15.10 -33.24 23.68
C PRO A 259 -15.46 -34.68 23.46
N ASP A 260 -14.52 -35.59 23.81
CA ASP A 260 -14.74 -37.05 23.74
C ASP A 260 -16.06 -37.38 24.44
N LEU A 261 -17.01 -37.94 23.68
CA LEU A 261 -18.22 -38.48 24.26
C LEU A 261 -17.84 -39.61 25.19
N PRO A 262 -18.36 -39.68 26.43
CA PRO A 262 -18.08 -40.79 27.32
C PRO A 262 -18.56 -42.10 26.67
N PRO A 263 -17.81 -43.21 26.87
CA PRO A 263 -18.23 -44.52 26.33
C PRO A 263 -19.58 -44.92 26.88
N ALA A 264 -20.43 -45.46 26.00
CA ALA A 264 -21.79 -45.94 26.30
C ALA A 264 -21.79 -47.12 27.26
#